data_75c71e2907cc851a3849f21787dc0f86
#
_entry.id   75c71e2907cc851a3849f21787dc0f86
#
_cell.length_a   1.000
_cell.length_b   1.000
_cell.length_c   1.000
_cell.angle_alpha   90.00
_cell.angle_beta   90.00
_cell.angle_gamma   90.00
#
_symmetry.space_group_name_H-M   'P 1'
#
loop_
_entity.id
_entity.type
_entity.pdbx_description
1 polymer ?
#
loop_
_entity_poly.entity_id
_entity_poly.type
_entity_poly.pdbx_seq_one_letter_code
_entity_poly.pdbx_strand_id
1 'polypeptide(L)'
;MSIEFKKVNYIYGENTPFSYIALKDVSLKIPQGSFTALIGHTGSGKSTLIQHINALLLPSNGEVGIDEFVIRAGEKPEVLKPLRKKAGLVFQFPEYQLFEETIEKDIIFGPTNFGMSEEEAKERAVKVLKLVGLDESYLERSPFELSGGQKRRVAIAGILAMEPDILVLDEPTAGLDP
;
A
#
# COMPACT_ATOMS: atom_id res chain seq x y z
N MET A 1 8.81 -4.25 15.31
CA MET A 1 7.65 -4.44 14.40
C MET A 1 7.81 -5.74 13.66
N SER A 2 6.77 -6.57 13.60
CA SER A 2 6.77 -7.80 12.82
C SER A 2 5.40 -8.01 12.20
N ILE A 3 5.39 -8.63 11.02
CA ILE A 3 4.15 -9.09 10.39
C ILE A 3 4.07 -10.59 10.61
N GLU A 4 2.94 -11.08 11.06
CA GLU A 4 2.74 -12.51 11.31
C GLU A 4 1.39 -12.96 10.76
N PHE A 5 1.41 -13.96 9.89
CA PHE A 5 0.22 -14.65 9.40
C PHE A 5 0.11 -15.97 10.15
N LYS A 6 -1.10 -16.29 10.68
CA LYS A 6 -1.36 -17.53 11.40
C LYS A 6 -2.57 -18.24 10.79
N LYS A 7 -2.29 -19.32 10.05
CA LYS A 7 -3.30 -20.17 9.40
C LYS A 7 -4.31 -19.38 8.58
N VAL A 8 -3.83 -18.37 7.85
CA VAL A 8 -4.66 -17.48 7.09
C VAL A 8 -5.18 -18.17 5.84
N ASN A 9 -6.50 -18.14 5.69
CA ASN A 9 -7.19 -18.49 4.47
C ASN A 9 -7.91 -17.27 3.93
N TYR A 10 -7.99 -17.16 2.61
CA TYR A 10 -8.79 -16.14 1.96
C TYR A 10 -9.51 -16.69 0.74
N ILE A 11 -10.82 -16.46 0.68
CA ILE A 11 -11.73 -16.97 -0.35
C ILE A 11 -12.41 -15.77 -1.01
N TYR A 12 -12.14 -15.55 -2.29
CA TYR A 12 -12.92 -14.59 -3.07
C TYR A 12 -14.30 -15.16 -3.34
N GLY A 13 -15.33 -14.31 -3.25
CA GLY A 13 -16.70 -14.70 -3.53
C GLY A 13 -17.21 -15.85 -2.63
N GLU A 14 -16.81 -15.85 -1.37
CA GLU A 14 -17.27 -16.85 -0.40
C GLU A 14 -18.80 -16.97 -0.40
N ASN A 15 -19.32 -18.20 -0.35
CA ASN A 15 -20.75 -18.53 -0.47
C ASN A 15 -21.41 -18.19 -1.82
N THR A 16 -20.65 -18.01 -2.88
CA THR A 16 -21.15 -17.85 -4.24
C THR A 16 -20.68 -19.01 -5.15
N PRO A 17 -21.34 -19.25 -6.30
CA PRO A 17 -20.87 -20.23 -7.29
C PRO A 17 -19.49 -19.94 -7.88
N PHE A 18 -18.98 -18.72 -7.70
CA PHE A 18 -17.68 -18.25 -8.21
C PHE A 18 -16.63 -18.18 -7.11
N SER A 19 -16.80 -18.93 -6.02
CA SER A 19 -15.83 -18.94 -4.93
C SER A 19 -14.47 -19.48 -5.38
N TYR A 20 -13.39 -18.77 -4.99
CA TYR A 20 -12.02 -19.14 -5.32
C TYR A 20 -11.12 -18.97 -4.10
N ILE A 21 -10.39 -20.02 -3.73
CA ILE A 21 -9.43 -20.00 -2.61
C ILE A 21 -8.13 -19.38 -3.11
N ALA A 22 -7.82 -18.18 -2.67
CA ALA A 22 -6.60 -17.46 -3.03
C ALA A 22 -5.46 -17.71 -2.03
N LEU A 23 -5.76 -17.88 -0.74
CA LEU A 23 -4.80 -18.24 0.30
C LEU A 23 -5.33 -19.46 1.06
N LYS A 24 -4.43 -20.43 1.31
CA LYS A 24 -4.78 -21.67 2.02
C LYS A 24 -3.74 -21.97 3.11
N ASP A 25 -4.18 -21.88 4.37
CA ASP A 25 -3.39 -22.22 5.58
C ASP A 25 -2.02 -21.53 5.61
N VAL A 26 -1.99 -20.24 5.25
CA VAL A 26 -0.73 -19.49 5.17
C VAL A 26 -0.27 -19.11 6.57
N SER A 27 0.92 -19.57 6.95
CA SER A 27 1.58 -19.19 8.19
C SER A 27 3.00 -18.74 7.88
N LEU A 28 3.30 -17.47 8.16
CA LEU A 28 4.62 -16.89 7.93
C LEU A 28 4.85 -15.71 8.88
N LYS A 29 6.13 -15.39 9.09
CA LYS A 29 6.54 -14.25 9.89
C LYS A 29 7.58 -13.43 9.12
N ILE A 30 7.35 -12.12 9.05
CA ILE A 30 8.30 -11.15 8.48
C ILE A 30 8.89 -10.36 9.64
N PRO A 31 10.21 -10.49 9.90
CA PRO A 31 10.85 -9.79 11.01
C PRO A 31 10.90 -8.27 10.77
N GLN A 32 11.00 -7.53 11.86
CA GLN A 32 11.24 -6.09 11.82
C GLN A 32 12.55 -5.77 11.08
N GLY A 33 12.54 -4.69 10.30
CA GLY A 33 13.72 -4.18 9.61
C GLY A 33 14.23 -5.09 8.49
N SER A 34 13.46 -6.13 8.12
CA SER A 34 13.81 -7.00 7.00
C SER A 34 13.33 -6.44 5.67
N PHE A 35 14.09 -6.71 4.62
CA PHE A 35 13.65 -6.61 3.24
C PHE A 35 13.21 -8.01 2.78
N THR A 36 11.93 -8.16 2.44
CA THR A 36 11.34 -9.46 2.10
C THR A 36 10.76 -9.40 0.70
N ALA A 37 11.15 -10.34 -0.16
CA ALA A 37 10.60 -10.52 -1.49
C ALA A 37 9.65 -11.71 -1.54
N LEU A 38 8.44 -11.49 -2.09
CA LEU A 38 7.48 -12.54 -2.41
C LEU A 38 7.62 -12.93 -3.88
N ILE A 39 8.02 -14.17 -4.14
CA ILE A 39 8.25 -14.69 -5.49
C ILE A 39 7.24 -15.80 -5.78
N GLY A 40 6.70 -15.79 -6.98
CA GLY A 40 5.76 -16.81 -7.46
C GLY A 40 5.11 -16.41 -8.79
N HIS A 41 4.50 -17.36 -9.47
CA HIS A 41 3.79 -17.10 -10.73
C HIS A 41 2.54 -16.21 -10.53
N THR A 42 2.02 -15.64 -11.60
CA THR A 42 0.75 -14.90 -11.59
C THR A 42 -0.36 -15.81 -11.09
N GLY A 43 -1.23 -15.27 -10.21
CA GLY A 43 -2.32 -16.04 -9.60
C GLY A 43 -1.91 -16.90 -8.38
N SER A 44 -0.64 -16.85 -7.92
CA SER A 44 -0.19 -17.58 -6.72
C SER A 44 -0.61 -16.93 -5.38
N GLY A 45 -1.40 -15.86 -5.39
CA GLY A 45 -1.91 -15.21 -4.19
C GLY A 45 -1.01 -14.11 -3.59
N LYS A 46 0.07 -13.68 -4.26
CA LYS A 46 0.99 -12.64 -3.78
C LYS A 46 0.26 -11.34 -3.44
N SER A 47 -0.46 -10.76 -4.40
CA SER A 47 -1.21 -9.51 -4.19
C SER A 47 -2.29 -9.68 -3.13
N THR A 48 -2.95 -10.83 -3.09
CA THR A 48 -3.92 -11.14 -2.02
C THR A 48 -3.24 -11.14 -0.65
N LEU A 49 -2.07 -11.76 -0.52
CA LEU A 49 -1.34 -11.83 0.74
C LEU A 49 -0.95 -10.43 1.24
N ILE A 50 -0.34 -9.61 0.38
CA ILE A 50 0.13 -8.28 0.78
C ILE A 50 -1.01 -7.31 1.11
N GLN A 51 -2.18 -7.45 0.50
CA GLN A 51 -3.36 -6.64 0.80
C GLN A 51 -3.96 -6.91 2.18
N HIS A 52 -3.60 -8.00 2.84
CA HIS A 52 -3.94 -8.23 4.25
C HIS A 52 -3.08 -7.39 5.20
N ILE A 53 -1.88 -6.96 4.78
CA ILE A 53 -0.95 -6.21 5.65
C ILE A 53 -1.51 -4.83 6.03
N ASN A 54 -2.29 -4.18 5.15
CA ASN A 54 -2.95 -2.91 5.47
C ASN A 54 -4.47 -3.05 5.68
N ALA A 55 -4.94 -4.29 5.87
CA ALA A 55 -6.35 -4.63 6.01
C ALA A 55 -7.24 -4.10 4.87
N LEU A 56 -6.74 -4.12 3.64
CA LEU A 56 -7.57 -3.94 2.45
C LEU A 56 -8.42 -5.20 2.22
N LEU A 57 -7.84 -6.36 2.45
CA LEU A 57 -8.53 -7.63 2.56
C LEU A 57 -8.48 -8.13 4.00
N LEU A 58 -9.58 -8.75 4.44
CA LEU A 58 -9.69 -9.36 5.75
C LEU A 58 -9.67 -10.89 5.58
N PRO A 59 -9.00 -11.65 6.45
CA PRO A 59 -8.92 -13.09 6.31
C PRO A 59 -10.29 -13.75 6.43
N SER A 60 -10.55 -14.79 5.62
CA SER A 60 -11.73 -15.65 5.76
C SER A 60 -11.58 -16.62 6.94
N ASN A 61 -10.33 -16.96 7.30
CA ASN A 61 -9.97 -17.74 8.48
C ASN A 61 -8.55 -17.40 8.93
N GLY A 62 -8.24 -17.60 10.22
CA GLY A 62 -6.96 -17.28 10.81
C GLY A 62 -6.84 -15.82 11.25
N GLU A 63 -5.63 -15.38 11.49
CA GLU A 63 -5.34 -14.00 11.91
C GLU A 63 -4.08 -13.45 11.26
N VAL A 64 -4.04 -12.13 11.09
CA VAL A 64 -2.88 -11.36 10.63
C VAL A 64 -2.51 -10.37 11.72
N GLY A 65 -1.32 -10.53 12.28
CA GLY A 65 -0.72 -9.60 13.23
C GLY A 65 0.20 -8.62 12.49
N ILE A 66 0.00 -7.34 12.69
CA ILE A 66 0.88 -6.27 12.21
C ILE A 66 1.23 -5.42 13.42
N ASP A 67 2.37 -5.71 14.01
CA ASP A 67 2.83 -5.07 15.24
C ASP A 67 1.80 -5.23 16.39
N GLU A 68 1.23 -4.12 16.86
CA GLU A 68 0.17 -4.10 17.87
C GLU A 68 -1.23 -4.39 17.30
N PHE A 69 -1.41 -4.37 15.99
CA PHE A 69 -2.70 -4.64 15.35
C PHE A 69 -2.88 -6.13 15.07
N VAL A 70 -4.04 -6.65 15.38
CA VAL A 70 -4.42 -8.02 15.04
C VAL A 70 -5.75 -8.01 14.30
N ILE A 71 -5.74 -8.58 13.10
CA ILE A 71 -6.92 -8.69 12.24
C ILE A 71 -7.35 -10.16 12.25
N ARG A 72 -8.54 -10.44 12.74
CA ARG A 72 -9.11 -11.81 12.82
C ARG A 72 -10.25 -11.99 11.85
N ALA A 73 -10.37 -13.20 11.38
CA ALA A 73 -11.52 -13.62 10.58
C ALA A 73 -12.82 -13.40 11.35
N GLY A 74 -13.84 -12.85 10.66
CA GLY A 74 -15.16 -12.60 11.25
C GLY A 74 -15.26 -11.40 12.20
N GLU A 75 -14.13 -10.76 12.54
CA GLU A 75 -14.13 -9.55 13.35
C GLU A 75 -14.06 -8.31 12.44
N LYS A 76 -14.86 -7.29 12.76
CA LYS A 76 -14.73 -5.99 12.10
C LYS A 76 -13.60 -5.23 12.80
N PRO A 77 -12.50 -4.89 12.09
CA PRO A 77 -11.41 -4.15 12.71
C PRO A 77 -11.91 -2.78 13.19
N GLU A 78 -11.72 -2.50 14.48
CA GLU A 78 -12.18 -1.24 15.09
C GLU A 78 -11.40 -0.03 14.57
N VAL A 79 -10.15 -0.22 14.20
CA VAL A 79 -9.23 0.89 13.92
C VAL A 79 -8.37 0.61 12.68
N LEU A 80 -8.89 0.84 11.48
CA LEU A 80 -8.15 0.68 10.23
C LEU A 80 -7.22 1.87 9.90
N LYS A 81 -7.60 3.08 10.32
CA LYS A 81 -6.88 4.31 9.95
C LYS A 81 -5.44 4.34 10.46
N PRO A 82 -5.13 4.07 11.74
CA PRO A 82 -3.76 3.98 12.22
C PRO A 82 -2.95 2.86 11.57
N LEU A 83 -3.56 1.68 11.33
CA LEU A 83 -2.89 0.59 10.64
C LEU A 83 -2.48 1.00 9.21
N ARG A 84 -3.38 1.65 8.46
CA ARG A 84 -3.12 2.11 7.09
C ARG A 84 -2.10 3.25 7.01
N LYS A 85 -2.01 4.07 8.04
CA LYS A 85 -0.91 5.05 8.18
C LYS A 85 0.43 4.33 8.32
N LYS A 86 0.46 3.27 9.12
CA LYS A 86 1.65 2.49 9.45
C LYS A 86 2.11 1.60 8.29
N ALA A 87 1.18 1.00 7.56
CA ALA A 87 1.44 0.09 6.44
C ALA A 87 1.00 0.72 5.11
N GLY A 88 1.92 1.42 4.46
CA GLY A 88 1.72 1.98 3.13
C GLY A 88 1.77 0.89 2.05
N LEU A 89 0.79 0.87 1.17
CA LEU A 89 0.70 -0.07 0.06
C LEU A 89 0.75 0.68 -1.27
N VAL A 90 1.74 0.35 -2.09
CA VAL A 90 1.85 0.76 -3.49
C VAL A 90 1.32 -0.36 -4.37
N PHE A 91 0.26 -0.11 -5.11
CA PHE A 91 -0.35 -1.09 -6.03
C PHE A 91 0.46 -1.27 -7.31
N GLN A 92 0.15 -2.30 -8.07
CA GLN A 92 0.84 -2.65 -9.33
C GLN A 92 0.88 -1.51 -10.36
N PHE A 93 -0.18 -0.70 -10.44
CA PHE A 93 -0.29 0.47 -11.32
C PHE A 93 -0.71 1.69 -10.51
N PRO A 94 0.18 2.24 -9.66
CA PRO A 94 -0.18 3.29 -8.71
C PRO A 94 -0.52 4.61 -9.41
N GLU A 95 -0.08 4.81 -10.66
CA GLU A 95 -0.37 5.96 -11.49
C GLU A 95 -1.87 6.16 -11.79
N TYR A 96 -2.67 5.11 -11.70
CA TYR A 96 -4.14 5.22 -11.86
C TYR A 96 -4.85 5.74 -10.62
N GLN A 97 -4.12 5.94 -9.52
CA GLN A 97 -4.66 6.46 -8.28
C GLN A 97 -4.55 7.99 -8.15
N LEU A 98 -3.87 8.63 -9.10
CA LEU A 98 -3.77 10.08 -9.15
C LEU A 98 -5.09 10.69 -9.62
N PHE A 99 -5.63 11.65 -8.86
CA PHE A 99 -6.97 12.20 -9.11
C PHE A 99 -7.07 13.71 -8.85
N GLU A 100 -6.07 14.31 -8.22
CA GLU A 100 -6.07 15.73 -7.89
C GLU A 100 -5.65 16.60 -9.08
N GLU A 101 -5.92 17.90 -8.99
CA GLU A 101 -5.59 18.88 -10.02
C GLU A 101 -4.08 19.12 -10.14
N THR A 102 -3.37 19.03 -9.02
CA THR A 102 -1.92 19.25 -8.95
C THR A 102 -1.22 18.11 -8.21
N ILE A 103 0.06 17.91 -8.54
CA ILE A 103 0.90 16.92 -7.91
C ILE A 103 1.06 17.19 -6.42
N GLU A 104 1.16 18.47 -6.00
CA GLU A 104 1.19 18.83 -4.59
C GLU A 104 -0.03 18.29 -3.86
N LYS A 105 -1.24 18.55 -4.40
CA LYS A 105 -2.50 18.10 -3.79
C LYS A 105 -2.58 16.59 -3.68
N ASP A 106 -2.18 15.84 -4.72
CA ASP A 106 -2.14 14.37 -4.66
C ASP A 106 -1.18 13.86 -3.56
N ILE A 107 0.01 14.45 -3.44
CA ILE A 107 1.00 14.01 -2.45
C ILE A 107 0.54 14.34 -1.02
N ILE A 108 -0.01 15.53 -0.78
CA ILE A 108 -0.44 15.93 0.57
C ILE A 108 -1.76 15.31 1.01
N PHE A 109 -2.54 14.74 0.09
CA PHE A 109 -3.84 14.15 0.39
C PHE A 109 -3.77 13.09 1.51
N GLY A 110 -2.83 12.15 1.41
CA GLY A 110 -2.63 11.14 2.44
C GLY A 110 -2.27 11.74 3.80
N PRO A 111 -1.16 12.47 3.92
CA PRO A 111 -0.72 13.10 5.17
C PRO A 111 -1.80 13.93 5.85
N THR A 112 -2.51 14.80 5.12
CA THR A 112 -3.56 15.64 5.68
C THR A 112 -4.76 14.84 6.18
N ASN A 113 -5.17 13.80 5.46
CA ASN A 113 -6.21 12.86 5.91
C ASN A 113 -5.83 12.12 7.20
N PHE A 114 -4.55 11.95 7.46
CA PHE A 114 -4.02 11.36 8.70
C PHE A 114 -3.71 12.41 9.78
N GLY A 115 -4.13 13.67 9.59
CA GLY A 115 -4.11 14.71 10.61
C GLY A 115 -2.86 15.57 10.64
N MET A 116 -2.01 15.51 9.59
CA MET A 116 -0.90 16.44 9.40
C MET A 116 -1.44 17.82 9.00
N SER A 117 -0.80 18.89 9.44
CA SER A 117 -1.12 20.22 8.95
C SER A 117 -0.78 20.35 7.46
N GLU A 118 -1.49 21.21 6.75
CA GLU A 118 -1.24 21.41 5.32
C GLU A 118 0.18 21.97 5.07
N GLU A 119 0.66 22.82 5.94
CA GLU A 119 2.01 23.40 5.85
C GLU A 119 3.09 22.33 5.96
N GLU A 120 3.00 21.46 6.99
CA GLU A 120 3.93 20.33 7.17
C GLU A 120 3.83 19.34 6.00
N ALA A 121 2.62 19.09 5.50
CA ALA A 121 2.40 18.19 4.36
C ALA A 121 3.05 18.74 3.07
N LYS A 122 2.98 20.05 2.83
CA LYS A 122 3.63 20.70 1.68
C LYS A 122 5.15 20.63 1.76
N GLU A 123 5.74 20.91 2.93
CA GLU A 123 7.18 20.74 3.12
C GLU A 123 7.62 19.30 2.86
N ARG A 124 6.80 18.35 3.29
CA ARG A 124 7.06 16.92 3.08
C ARG A 124 6.92 16.54 1.60
N ALA A 125 5.92 17.10 0.89
CA ALA A 125 5.74 16.88 -0.55
C ALA A 125 7.00 17.25 -1.34
N VAL A 126 7.63 18.39 -1.03
CA VAL A 126 8.93 18.79 -1.64
C VAL A 126 10.01 17.73 -1.39
N LYS A 127 10.12 17.24 -0.15
CA LYS A 127 11.15 16.25 0.23
C LYS A 127 10.96 14.92 -0.50
N VAL A 128 9.72 14.38 -0.48
CA VAL A 128 9.46 13.07 -1.11
C VAL A 128 9.49 13.14 -2.62
N LEU A 129 9.12 14.28 -3.22
CA LEU A 129 9.22 14.46 -4.66
C LEU A 129 10.69 14.39 -5.14
N LYS A 130 11.58 15.05 -4.42
CA LYS A 130 13.04 14.96 -4.67
C LYS A 130 13.57 13.53 -4.46
N LEU A 131 13.05 12.82 -3.45
CA LEU A 131 13.45 11.44 -3.17
C LEU A 131 13.11 10.49 -4.34
N VAL A 132 11.99 10.71 -5.02
CA VAL A 132 11.62 9.93 -6.22
C VAL A 132 12.22 10.48 -7.51
N GLY A 133 13.16 11.43 -7.43
CA GLY A 133 13.91 11.98 -8.57
C GLY A 133 13.08 12.91 -9.46
N LEU A 134 12.18 13.69 -8.87
CA LEU A 134 11.45 14.77 -9.53
C LEU A 134 11.80 16.11 -8.86
N ASP A 135 11.87 17.16 -9.67
CA ASP A 135 12.12 18.51 -9.19
C ASP A 135 10.87 19.14 -8.58
N GLU A 136 11.03 20.08 -7.65
CA GLU A 136 9.91 20.74 -6.97
C GLU A 136 9.04 21.58 -7.93
N SER A 137 9.55 21.98 -9.10
CA SER A 137 8.78 22.67 -10.13
C SER A 137 7.62 21.82 -10.70
N TYR A 138 7.61 20.53 -10.39
CA TYR A 138 6.50 19.65 -10.75
C TYR A 138 5.29 19.79 -9.85
N LEU A 139 5.42 20.32 -8.64
CA LEU A 139 4.34 20.37 -7.64
C LEU A 139 3.06 21.05 -8.14
N GLU A 140 3.20 22.14 -8.89
CA GLU A 140 2.07 22.90 -9.43
C GLU A 140 1.51 22.34 -10.74
N ARG A 141 2.17 21.33 -11.33
CA ARG A 141 1.71 20.71 -12.57
C ARG A 141 0.56 19.74 -12.33
N SER A 142 -0.24 19.56 -13.37
CA SER A 142 -1.23 18.49 -13.37
C SER A 142 -0.57 17.12 -13.48
N PRO A 143 -0.94 16.13 -12.65
CA PRO A 143 -0.42 14.78 -12.80
C PRO A 143 -0.78 14.15 -14.15
N PHE A 144 -1.85 14.62 -14.79
CA PHE A 144 -2.28 14.09 -16.08
C PHE A 144 -1.39 14.47 -17.27
N GLU A 145 -0.57 15.50 -17.11
CA GLU A 145 0.41 15.93 -18.13
C GLU A 145 1.72 15.12 -18.09
N LEU A 146 1.90 14.27 -17.09
CA LEU A 146 3.12 13.51 -16.87
C LEU A 146 3.20 12.26 -17.75
N SER A 147 4.43 11.81 -18.04
CA SER A 147 4.67 10.46 -18.56
C SER A 147 4.26 9.39 -17.55
N GLY A 148 4.00 8.16 -18.01
CA GLY A 148 3.61 7.05 -17.11
C GLY A 148 4.61 6.82 -15.98
N GLY A 149 5.90 6.84 -16.27
CA GLY A 149 6.95 6.69 -15.26
C GLY A 149 7.02 7.87 -14.26
N GLN A 150 6.71 9.10 -14.70
CA GLN A 150 6.61 10.24 -13.79
C GLN A 150 5.36 10.14 -12.90
N LYS A 151 4.20 9.79 -13.46
CA LYS A 151 2.96 9.53 -12.69
C LYS A 151 3.20 8.49 -11.59
N ARG A 152 3.85 7.39 -11.95
CA ARG A 152 4.19 6.32 -11.00
C ARG A 152 5.04 6.82 -9.84
N ARG A 153 6.06 7.63 -10.14
CA ARG A 153 6.92 8.23 -9.11
C ARG A 153 6.14 9.19 -8.21
N VAL A 154 5.22 9.98 -8.75
CA VAL A 154 4.34 10.86 -7.96
C VAL A 154 3.43 10.03 -7.04
N ALA A 155 2.81 8.98 -7.54
CA ALA A 155 1.97 8.10 -6.73
C ALA A 155 2.75 7.43 -5.59
N ILE A 156 3.98 6.98 -5.85
CA ILE A 156 4.89 6.47 -4.81
C ILE A 156 5.23 7.56 -3.79
N ALA A 157 5.51 8.80 -4.25
CA ALA A 157 5.78 9.92 -3.35
C ALA A 157 4.61 10.19 -2.39
N GLY A 158 3.36 10.09 -2.87
CA GLY A 158 2.17 10.22 -2.02
C GLY A 158 2.11 9.20 -0.88
N ILE A 159 2.52 7.95 -1.14
CA ILE A 159 2.62 6.93 -0.08
C ILE A 159 3.79 7.23 0.87
N LEU A 160 4.95 7.61 0.34
CA LEU A 160 6.14 7.93 1.15
C LEU A 160 5.91 9.17 2.03
N ALA A 161 5.07 10.11 1.59
CA ALA A 161 4.72 11.31 2.37
C ALA A 161 4.02 10.99 3.69
N MET A 162 3.38 9.84 3.81
CA MET A 162 2.78 9.37 5.06
C MET A 162 3.82 8.82 6.06
N GLU A 163 5.09 8.64 5.64
CA GLU A 163 6.17 8.00 6.42
C GLU A 163 5.75 6.67 7.03
N PRO A 164 5.33 5.71 6.21
CA PRO A 164 4.89 4.42 6.73
C PRO A 164 6.07 3.65 7.34
N ASP A 165 5.81 2.96 8.45
CA ASP A 165 6.79 2.05 9.06
C ASP A 165 7.02 0.79 8.24
N ILE A 166 6.01 0.39 7.48
CA ILE A 166 6.01 -0.75 6.57
C ILE A 166 5.65 -0.25 5.17
N LEU A 167 6.55 -0.46 4.22
CA LEU A 167 6.28 -0.18 2.81
C LEU A 167 6.06 -1.50 2.07
N VAL A 168 4.89 -1.67 1.50
CA VAL A 168 4.50 -2.83 0.69
C VAL A 168 4.41 -2.42 -0.76
N LEU A 169 5.09 -3.15 -1.64
CA LEU A 169 5.10 -2.88 -3.08
C LEU A 169 4.53 -4.08 -3.84
N ASP A 170 3.46 -3.87 -4.60
CA ASP A 170 2.87 -4.91 -5.45
C ASP A 170 3.41 -4.75 -6.88
N GLU A 171 4.23 -5.69 -7.31
CA GLU A 171 4.87 -5.73 -8.64
C GLU A 171 5.46 -4.37 -9.08
N PRO A 172 6.37 -3.76 -8.31
CA PRO A 172 6.81 -2.38 -8.51
C PRO A 172 7.50 -2.10 -9.84
N THR A 173 7.91 -3.14 -10.55
CA THR A 173 8.57 -3.04 -11.88
C THR A 173 7.64 -3.41 -13.04
N ALA A 174 6.40 -3.78 -12.78
CA ALA A 174 5.44 -4.13 -13.83
C ALA A 174 5.24 -2.96 -14.82
N GLY A 175 5.33 -3.23 -16.13
CA GLY A 175 5.16 -2.21 -17.17
C GLY A 175 6.30 -1.21 -17.31
N LEU A 176 7.44 -1.42 -16.65
CA LEU A 176 8.67 -0.68 -16.94
C LEU A 176 9.44 -1.42 -18.06
N ASP A 177 9.99 -0.65 -18.98
CA ASP A 177 10.95 -1.18 -19.95
C ASP A 177 12.21 -1.67 -19.23
N PRO A 178 12.79 -2.80 -19.68
CA PRO A 178 14.00 -3.38 -19.08
C PRO A 178 15.23 -2.48 -19.21
#